data_0c4b7c909c96cf9403c83e77fc65d94c
#
_entry.id   0c4b7c909c96cf9403c83e77fc65d94c
#
_cell.length_a   1.000
_cell.length_b   1.000
_cell.length_c   1.000
_cell.angle_alpha   90.00
_cell.angle_beta   90.00
_cell.angle_gamma   90.00
#
_symmetry.space_group_name_H-M   'P 1'
#
loop_
_entity.id
_entity.type
_entity.pdbx_description
1 polymer ?
#
loop_
_entity_poly.entity_id
_entity_poly.type
_entity_poly.pdbx_seq_one_letter_code
_entity_poly.pdbx_strand_id
1 'polypeptide(L)'
;MSGGLFTKALARETGREFSPELLDRLRQLHIKYYGQRSPRTRALPGARELLAYLSANDIPWAIATSGRIETAGPVLTILGVDPQKHVVITRDLVRYAKPDPDLFLAAAERLDADIGTACVVGDAIWDMLAARRARALGIGLLSGGYGTEELERAGAYRVYEDPADLLLHIDEVGGRR
;
A
#
# COMPACT_ATOMS: atom_id res chain seq x y z
N MET A 1 2.66 5.75 5.64
CA MET A 1 1.91 6.69 6.53
C MET A 1 1.53 7.93 5.74
N SER A 2 0.28 8.38 5.82
CA SER A 2 -0.07 9.65 5.18
C SER A 2 0.61 10.81 5.92
N GLY A 3 1.14 11.80 5.18
CA GLY A 3 1.80 12.96 5.77
C GLY A 3 0.95 13.70 6.81
N GLY A 4 -0.39 13.61 6.71
CA GLY A 4 -1.32 14.19 7.67
C GLY A 4 -1.34 13.51 9.04
N LEU A 5 -1.10 12.19 9.11
CA LEU A 5 -0.97 11.48 10.40
C LEU A 5 0.37 11.82 11.06
N PHE A 6 1.44 11.87 10.28
CA PHE A 6 2.75 12.26 10.78
C PHE A 6 2.76 13.67 11.38
N THR A 7 2.17 14.65 10.68
CA THR A 7 2.10 16.02 11.17
C THR A 7 1.23 16.16 12.42
N LYS A 8 0.12 15.40 12.51
CA LYS A 8 -0.71 15.35 13.74
C LYS A 8 0.03 14.74 14.93
N ALA A 9 0.76 13.63 14.69
CA ALA A 9 1.57 13.02 15.74
C ALA A 9 2.67 13.96 16.21
N LEU A 10 3.38 14.60 15.30
CA LEU A 10 4.44 15.56 15.60
C LEU A 10 3.89 16.79 16.35
N ALA A 11 2.73 17.33 15.95
CA ALA A 11 2.06 18.41 16.66
C ALA A 11 1.75 18.03 18.12
N ARG A 12 1.23 16.82 18.32
CA ARG A 12 0.91 16.30 19.66
C ARG A 12 2.15 16.12 20.54
N GLU A 13 3.22 15.55 19.98
CA GLU A 13 4.46 15.32 20.73
C GLU A 13 5.23 16.61 21.04
N THR A 14 5.22 17.56 20.12
CA THR A 14 5.95 18.83 20.31
C THR A 14 5.13 19.92 20.99
N GLY A 15 3.82 19.70 21.22
CA GLY A 15 2.91 20.70 21.72
C GLY A 15 2.72 21.91 20.79
N ARG A 16 3.08 21.77 19.50
CA ARG A 16 2.98 22.84 18.50
C ARG A 16 1.79 22.62 17.58
N GLU A 17 0.99 23.64 17.39
CA GLU A 17 0.01 23.66 16.31
C GLU A 17 0.70 24.04 14.99
N PHE A 18 0.41 23.29 13.94
CA PHE A 18 0.88 23.61 12.61
C PHE A 18 -0.19 24.39 11.86
N SER A 19 0.17 25.59 11.41
CA SER A 19 -0.74 26.38 10.58
C SER A 19 -1.00 25.68 9.24
N PRO A 20 -2.16 25.96 8.59
CA PRO A 20 -2.46 25.45 7.24
C PRO A 20 -1.36 25.73 6.22
N GLU A 21 -0.75 26.92 6.29
CA GLU A 21 0.34 27.34 5.40
C GLU A 21 1.60 26.49 5.61
N LEU A 22 1.94 26.19 6.87
CA LEU A 22 3.08 25.32 7.19
C LEU A 22 2.83 23.89 6.70
N LEU A 23 1.61 23.37 6.89
CA LEU A 23 1.22 22.04 6.39
C LEU A 23 1.32 21.95 4.87
N ASP A 24 0.89 22.99 4.16
CA ASP A 24 1.00 23.05 2.70
C ASP A 24 2.46 23.12 2.26
N ARG A 25 3.27 23.95 2.90
CA ARG A 25 4.71 24.02 2.63
C ARG A 25 5.42 22.69 2.86
N LEU A 26 5.09 21.96 3.93
CA LEU A 26 5.63 20.63 4.20
C LEU A 26 5.23 19.64 3.09
N ARG A 27 4.00 19.71 2.60
CA ARG A 27 3.52 18.92 1.48
C ARG A 27 4.31 19.21 0.20
N GLN A 28 4.50 20.49 -0.13
CA GLN A 28 5.28 20.91 -1.31
C GLN A 28 6.74 20.44 -1.23
N LEU A 29 7.36 20.57 -0.07
CA LEU A 29 8.71 20.06 0.16
C LEU A 29 8.79 18.54 0.03
N HIS A 30 7.81 17.80 0.55
CA HIS A 30 7.74 16.36 0.40
C HIS A 30 7.66 15.96 -1.08
N ILE A 31 6.76 16.57 -1.86
CA ILE A 31 6.63 16.32 -3.31
C ILE A 31 7.97 16.59 -4.02
N LYS A 32 8.59 17.75 -3.74
CA LYS A 32 9.89 18.12 -4.33
C LYS A 32 10.98 17.10 -4.04
N TYR A 33 11.19 16.76 -2.78
CA TYR A 33 12.27 15.84 -2.38
C TYR A 33 11.99 14.40 -2.78
N TYR A 34 10.73 13.98 -2.78
CA TYR A 34 10.34 12.67 -3.29
C TYR A 34 10.62 12.57 -4.79
N GLY A 35 10.23 13.58 -5.57
CA GLY A 35 10.52 13.64 -7.00
C GLY A 35 12.01 13.59 -7.34
N GLN A 36 12.87 14.21 -6.54
CA GLN A 36 14.34 14.15 -6.71
C GLN A 36 14.91 12.74 -6.47
N ARG A 37 14.26 11.92 -5.63
CA ARG A 37 14.67 10.55 -5.31
C ARG A 37 14.02 9.49 -6.19
N SER A 38 12.89 9.81 -6.80
CA SER A 38 12.11 8.92 -7.67
C SER A 38 12.94 8.23 -8.77
N PRO A 39 13.94 8.87 -9.43
CA PRO A 39 14.78 8.21 -10.42
C PRO A 39 15.60 7.02 -9.90
N ARG A 40 15.76 6.91 -8.58
CA ARG A 40 16.47 5.79 -7.92
C ARG A 40 15.53 4.65 -7.53
N THR A 41 14.22 4.82 -7.66
CA THR A 41 13.23 3.80 -7.33
C THR A 41 13.39 2.61 -8.29
N ARG A 42 13.30 1.41 -7.73
CA ARG A 42 13.29 0.13 -8.47
C ARG A 42 12.15 -0.72 -7.95
N ALA A 43 11.66 -1.63 -8.79
CA ALA A 43 10.75 -2.66 -8.31
C ALA A 43 11.48 -3.56 -7.29
N LEU A 44 10.77 -3.99 -6.27
CA LEU A 44 11.27 -5.01 -5.36
C LEU A 44 11.44 -6.34 -6.10
N PRO A 45 12.30 -7.25 -5.62
CA PRO A 45 12.42 -8.59 -6.18
C PRO A 45 11.05 -9.27 -6.28
N GLY A 46 10.76 -9.89 -7.41
CA GLY A 46 9.50 -10.61 -7.64
C GLY A 46 8.23 -9.75 -7.77
N ALA A 47 8.29 -8.43 -7.62
CA ALA A 47 7.08 -7.60 -7.63
C ALA A 47 6.34 -7.63 -8.98
N ARG A 48 7.06 -7.57 -10.10
CA ARG A 48 6.48 -7.67 -11.44
C ARG A 48 6.01 -9.08 -11.74
N GLU A 49 6.80 -10.05 -11.34
CA GLU A 49 6.54 -11.48 -11.50
C GLU A 49 5.28 -11.91 -10.75
N LEU A 50 5.07 -11.39 -9.54
CA LEU A 50 3.86 -11.61 -8.75
C LEU A 50 2.63 -11.07 -9.47
N LEU A 51 2.66 -9.82 -9.96
CA LEU A 51 1.53 -9.23 -10.71
C LEU A 51 1.26 -9.98 -12.02
N ALA A 52 2.33 -10.41 -12.72
CA ALA A 52 2.20 -11.21 -13.93
C ALA A 52 1.59 -12.59 -13.64
N TYR A 53 2.01 -13.24 -12.54
CA TYR A 53 1.45 -14.50 -12.10
C TYR A 53 -0.05 -14.39 -11.79
N LEU A 54 -0.46 -13.36 -11.03
CA LEU A 54 -1.86 -13.12 -10.70
C LEU A 54 -2.70 -12.94 -11.97
N SER A 55 -2.19 -12.14 -12.92
CA SER A 55 -2.86 -11.91 -14.21
C SER A 55 -2.96 -13.18 -15.06
N ALA A 56 -1.88 -13.98 -15.14
CA ALA A 56 -1.84 -15.20 -15.94
C ALA A 56 -2.74 -16.31 -15.38
N ASN A 57 -3.10 -16.25 -14.12
CA ASN A 57 -4.00 -17.20 -13.45
C ASN A 57 -5.40 -16.63 -13.20
N ASP A 58 -5.76 -15.52 -13.87
CA ASP A 58 -7.06 -14.81 -13.72
C ASP A 58 -7.44 -14.51 -12.26
N ILE A 59 -6.44 -14.28 -11.39
CA ILE A 59 -6.65 -13.86 -10.01
C ILE A 59 -6.83 -12.34 -10.02
N PRO A 60 -8.00 -11.80 -9.63
CA PRO A 60 -8.24 -10.37 -9.62
C PRO A 60 -7.28 -9.66 -8.65
N TRP A 61 -6.67 -8.56 -9.09
CA TRP A 61 -5.79 -7.77 -8.26
C TRP A 61 -5.94 -6.26 -8.50
N ALA A 62 -5.58 -5.48 -7.51
CA ALA A 62 -5.55 -4.02 -7.57
C ALA A 62 -4.35 -3.46 -6.81
N ILE A 63 -3.95 -2.26 -7.17
CA ILE A 63 -3.01 -1.46 -6.38
C ILE A 63 -3.79 -0.45 -5.54
N ALA A 64 -3.60 -0.48 -4.22
CA ALA A 64 -4.20 0.45 -3.28
C ALA A 64 -3.11 1.23 -2.53
N THR A 65 -2.95 2.52 -2.87
CA THR A 65 -1.86 3.35 -2.35
C THR A 65 -2.34 4.59 -1.60
N SER A 66 -1.69 4.92 -0.49
CA SER A 66 -1.88 6.20 0.22
C SER A 66 -1.21 7.38 -0.50
N GLY A 67 -0.46 7.13 -1.58
CA GLY A 67 0.09 8.15 -2.46
C GLY A 67 -1.00 8.75 -3.36
N ARG A 68 -0.75 9.97 -3.82
CA ARG A 68 -1.55 10.59 -4.88
C ARG A 68 -1.08 10.11 -6.24
N ILE A 69 -1.92 10.24 -7.25
CA ILE A 69 -1.58 9.74 -8.61
C ILE A 69 -0.30 10.39 -9.16
N GLU A 70 -0.05 11.67 -8.85
CA GLU A 70 1.14 12.39 -9.29
C GLU A 70 2.44 11.78 -8.75
N THR A 71 2.40 11.24 -7.53
CA THR A 71 3.56 10.61 -6.88
C THR A 71 3.63 9.11 -7.11
N ALA A 72 2.50 8.45 -7.30
CA ALA A 72 2.42 7.02 -7.55
C ALA A 72 2.69 6.65 -9.03
N GLY A 73 2.32 7.51 -9.98
CA GLY A 73 2.42 7.24 -11.42
C GLY A 73 3.79 6.73 -11.87
N PRO A 74 4.91 7.39 -11.52
CA PRO A 74 6.25 6.88 -11.87
C PRO A 74 6.54 5.48 -11.31
N VAL A 75 6.06 5.17 -10.11
CA VAL A 75 6.24 3.84 -9.49
C VAL A 75 5.37 2.80 -10.17
N LEU A 76 4.12 3.14 -10.51
CA LEU A 76 3.23 2.26 -11.28
C LEU A 76 3.85 1.89 -12.64
N THR A 77 4.45 2.85 -13.33
CA THR A 77 5.18 2.61 -14.59
C THR A 77 6.35 1.63 -14.39
N ILE A 78 7.11 1.78 -13.30
CA ILE A 78 8.20 0.85 -12.94
C ILE A 78 7.68 -0.57 -12.72
N LEU A 79 6.49 -0.72 -12.15
CA LEU A 79 5.83 -2.02 -11.94
C LEU A 79 5.19 -2.59 -13.21
N GLY A 80 5.07 -1.80 -14.29
CA GLY A 80 4.31 -2.18 -15.49
C GLY A 80 2.80 -2.05 -15.32
N VAL A 81 2.35 -1.30 -14.32
CA VAL A 81 0.93 -1.09 -14.02
C VAL A 81 0.42 0.14 -14.75
N ASP A 82 -0.54 -0.06 -15.64
CA ASP A 82 -1.24 1.00 -16.37
C ASP A 82 -2.60 1.28 -15.70
N PRO A 83 -2.82 2.47 -15.11
CA PRO A 83 -4.09 2.80 -14.46
C PRO A 83 -5.31 2.81 -15.39
N GLN A 84 -5.12 2.81 -16.71
CA GLN A 84 -6.21 2.69 -17.69
C GLN A 84 -6.65 1.23 -17.90
N LYS A 85 -5.79 0.26 -17.57
CA LYS A 85 -6.02 -1.18 -17.77
C LYS A 85 -6.18 -1.94 -16.47
N HIS A 86 -5.60 -1.44 -15.40
CA HIS A 86 -5.56 -2.10 -14.10
C HIS A 86 -6.29 -1.26 -13.05
N VAL A 87 -6.88 -1.89 -12.07
CA VAL A 87 -7.51 -1.20 -10.94
C VAL A 87 -6.43 -0.59 -10.05
N VAL A 88 -6.42 0.74 -9.97
CA VAL A 88 -5.52 1.51 -9.11
C VAL A 88 -6.34 2.48 -8.27
N ILE A 89 -6.28 2.32 -6.97
CA ILE A 89 -6.92 3.22 -6.00
C ILE A 89 -5.84 4.05 -5.31
N THR A 90 -5.94 5.36 -5.49
CA THR A 90 -5.03 6.34 -4.88
C THR A 90 -5.73 7.10 -3.76
N ARG A 91 -4.95 7.86 -2.98
CA ARG A 91 -5.46 8.75 -1.93
C ARG A 91 -6.52 9.73 -2.43
N ASP A 92 -6.49 10.08 -3.71
CA ASP A 92 -7.40 11.05 -4.30
C ASP A 92 -8.83 10.52 -4.50
N LEU A 93 -8.99 9.20 -4.52
CA LEU A 93 -10.25 8.50 -4.78
C LEU A 93 -11.02 8.13 -3.51
N VAL A 94 -10.46 8.37 -2.32
CA VAL A 94 -11.05 7.95 -1.05
C VAL A 94 -11.06 9.07 -0.02
N ARG A 95 -11.96 8.98 0.94
CA ARG A 95 -12.06 9.97 2.03
C ARG A 95 -10.89 9.84 3.01
N TYR A 96 -10.52 8.63 3.39
CA TYR A 96 -9.46 8.34 4.35
C TYR A 96 -8.43 7.39 3.74
N ALA A 97 -7.15 7.60 4.09
CA ALA A 97 -6.06 6.70 3.73
C ALA A 97 -5.74 5.76 4.88
N LYS A 98 -4.92 4.74 4.61
CA LYS A 98 -4.41 3.81 5.64
C LYS A 98 -3.96 4.56 6.91
N PRO A 99 -4.36 4.14 8.08
CA PRO A 99 -4.91 2.84 8.48
C PRO A 99 -6.43 2.68 8.33
N ASP A 100 -7.14 3.60 7.70
CA ASP A 100 -8.55 3.41 7.39
C ASP A 100 -8.72 2.46 6.20
N PRO A 101 -9.83 1.69 6.12
CA PRO A 101 -9.99 0.61 5.14
C PRO A 101 -10.39 1.09 3.75
N ASP A 102 -10.70 2.37 3.57
CA ASP A 102 -11.35 2.95 2.39
C ASP A 102 -10.66 2.56 1.07
N LEU A 103 -9.31 2.56 1.05
CA LEU A 103 -8.55 2.19 -0.15
C LEU A 103 -8.80 0.74 -0.58
N PHE A 104 -8.87 -0.18 0.38
CA PHE A 104 -9.09 -1.60 0.11
C PHE A 104 -10.54 -1.89 -0.23
N LEU A 105 -11.50 -1.24 0.45
CA LEU A 105 -12.92 -1.35 0.12
C LEU A 105 -13.20 -0.83 -1.30
N ALA A 106 -12.64 0.32 -1.67
CA ALA A 106 -12.78 0.85 -3.02
C ALA A 106 -12.10 -0.05 -4.08
N ALA A 107 -10.99 -0.71 -3.73
CA ALA A 107 -10.33 -1.67 -4.63
C ALA A 107 -11.21 -2.91 -4.85
N ALA A 108 -11.75 -3.48 -3.79
CA ALA A 108 -12.66 -4.63 -3.85
C ALA A 108 -13.92 -4.32 -4.67
N GLU A 109 -14.54 -3.16 -4.44
CA GLU A 109 -15.69 -2.69 -5.22
C GLU A 109 -15.36 -2.58 -6.72
N ARG A 110 -14.19 -2.03 -7.07
CA ARG A 110 -13.77 -1.92 -8.48
C ARG A 110 -13.46 -3.26 -9.14
N LEU A 111 -13.08 -4.26 -8.36
CA LEU A 111 -12.82 -5.62 -8.82
C LEU A 111 -14.08 -6.50 -8.82
N ASP A 112 -15.21 -6.00 -8.34
CA ASP A 112 -16.41 -6.79 -8.07
C ASP A 112 -16.10 -8.03 -7.19
N ALA A 113 -15.28 -7.83 -6.16
CA ALA A 113 -14.78 -8.88 -5.28
C ALA A 113 -15.26 -8.68 -3.83
N ASP A 114 -15.51 -9.79 -3.12
CA ASP A 114 -15.78 -9.75 -1.69
C ASP A 114 -14.47 -9.50 -0.91
N ILE A 115 -14.39 -8.37 -0.23
CA ILE A 115 -13.24 -8.02 0.58
C ILE A 115 -12.95 -9.04 1.69
N GLY A 116 -13.96 -9.74 2.19
CA GLY A 116 -13.82 -10.79 3.20
C GLY A 116 -13.07 -12.03 2.73
N THR A 117 -12.97 -12.22 1.42
CA THR A 117 -12.21 -13.30 0.78
C THR A 117 -10.90 -12.82 0.16
N ALA A 118 -10.60 -11.54 0.27
CA ALA A 118 -9.42 -10.93 -0.35
C ALA A 118 -8.20 -10.97 0.57
N CYS A 119 -7.02 -11.06 -0.05
CA CYS A 119 -5.74 -10.84 0.61
C CYS A 119 -5.26 -9.40 0.35
N VAL A 120 -4.75 -8.76 1.39
CA VAL A 120 -4.09 -7.45 1.32
C VAL A 120 -2.60 -7.66 1.59
N VAL A 121 -1.77 -7.37 0.59
CA VAL A 121 -0.31 -7.42 0.71
C VAL A 121 0.22 -6.03 1.01
N GLY A 122 1.03 -5.89 2.05
CA GLY A 122 1.59 -4.59 2.45
C GLY A 122 2.84 -4.73 3.32
N ASP A 123 3.64 -3.68 3.38
CA ASP A 123 4.93 -3.67 4.06
C ASP A 123 4.95 -2.78 5.31
N ALA A 124 3.80 -2.33 5.76
CA ALA A 124 3.66 -1.45 6.93
C ALA A 124 2.54 -1.91 7.88
N ILE A 125 2.70 -1.64 9.15
CA ILE A 125 1.65 -1.85 10.17
C ILE A 125 0.33 -1.16 9.79
N TRP A 126 0.39 -0.07 9.04
CA TRP A 126 -0.78 0.67 8.56
C TRP A 126 -1.59 -0.10 7.52
N ASP A 127 -0.93 -0.92 6.71
CA ASP A 127 -1.56 -1.81 5.75
C ASP A 127 -2.30 -2.92 6.47
N MET A 128 -1.65 -3.53 7.45
CA MET A 128 -2.22 -4.59 8.27
C MET A 128 -3.43 -4.11 9.09
N LEU A 129 -3.33 -2.92 9.71
CA LEU A 129 -4.45 -2.32 10.42
C LEU A 129 -5.62 -2.00 9.48
N ALA A 130 -5.35 -1.51 8.28
CA ALA A 130 -6.39 -1.23 7.29
C ALA A 130 -7.03 -2.53 6.75
N ALA A 131 -6.24 -3.58 6.48
CA ALA A 131 -6.72 -4.90 6.09
C ALA A 131 -7.66 -5.49 7.16
N ARG A 132 -7.24 -5.46 8.43
CA ARG A 132 -8.05 -5.94 9.55
C ARG A 132 -9.36 -5.17 9.70
N ARG A 133 -9.34 -3.83 9.50
CA ARG A 133 -10.55 -3.01 9.52
C ARG A 133 -11.48 -3.29 8.34
N ALA A 134 -10.92 -3.62 7.18
CA ALA A 134 -11.65 -4.06 6.02
C ALA A 134 -12.18 -5.51 6.14
N ARG A 135 -11.71 -6.28 7.13
CA ARG A 135 -11.95 -7.71 7.30
C ARG A 135 -11.31 -8.57 6.19
N ALA A 136 -10.26 -8.07 5.57
CA ALA A 136 -9.44 -8.80 4.62
C ALA A 136 -8.29 -9.53 5.32
N LEU A 137 -7.73 -10.56 4.68
CA LEU A 137 -6.56 -11.26 5.17
C LEU A 137 -5.30 -10.40 4.92
N GLY A 138 -4.59 -10.00 5.99
CA GLY A 138 -3.35 -9.23 5.88
C GLY A 138 -2.14 -10.12 5.64
N ILE A 139 -1.33 -9.79 4.63
CA ILE A 139 -0.06 -10.42 4.31
C ILE A 139 1.04 -9.38 4.43
N GLY A 140 1.98 -9.59 5.35
CA GLY A 140 3.08 -8.67 5.61
C GLY A 140 4.29 -8.93 4.70
N LEU A 141 5.00 -7.85 4.32
CA LEU A 141 6.32 -7.93 3.68
C LEU A 141 7.34 -7.16 4.52
N LEU A 142 8.54 -7.71 4.69
CA LEU A 142 9.61 -7.06 5.47
C LEU A 142 10.27 -5.88 4.74
N SER A 143 9.92 -5.65 3.49
CA SER A 143 10.49 -4.58 2.64
C SER A 143 10.23 -3.16 3.13
N GLY A 144 9.26 -2.95 4.03
CA GLY A 144 8.89 -1.64 4.59
C GLY A 144 9.68 -1.21 5.83
N GLY A 145 10.60 -2.05 6.31
CA GLY A 145 11.42 -1.76 7.49
C GLY A 145 10.75 -2.07 8.83
N TYR A 146 9.57 -2.69 8.84
CA TYR A 146 8.93 -3.26 10.02
C TYR A 146 9.37 -4.70 10.21
N GLY A 147 9.51 -5.14 11.47
CA GLY A 147 9.81 -6.51 11.82
C GLY A 147 8.58 -7.43 11.78
N THR A 148 8.82 -8.74 11.73
CA THR A 148 7.76 -9.78 11.71
C THR A 148 6.76 -9.57 12.84
N GLU A 149 7.24 -9.44 14.09
CA GLU A 149 6.37 -9.25 15.25
C GLU A 149 5.50 -7.99 15.17
N GLU A 150 6.01 -6.90 14.58
CA GLU A 150 5.25 -5.66 14.43
C GLU A 150 4.10 -5.83 13.44
N LEU A 151 4.36 -6.50 12.30
CA LEU A 151 3.36 -6.79 11.28
C LEU A 151 2.32 -7.78 11.78
N GLU A 152 2.72 -8.83 12.50
CA GLU A 152 1.81 -9.83 13.11
C GLU A 152 0.92 -9.19 14.18
N ARG A 153 1.47 -8.37 15.07
CA ARG A 153 0.68 -7.62 16.08
C ARG A 153 -0.30 -6.65 15.44
N ALA A 154 0.03 -6.10 14.26
CA ALA A 154 -0.88 -5.25 13.50
C ALA A 154 -1.96 -6.03 12.75
N GLY A 155 -1.82 -7.35 12.61
CA GLY A 155 -2.83 -8.23 12.01
C GLY A 155 -2.39 -8.98 10.76
N ALA A 156 -1.08 -9.10 10.50
CA ALA A 156 -0.59 -9.97 9.43
C ALA A 156 -0.85 -11.44 9.79
N TYR A 157 -1.43 -12.19 8.86
CA TYR A 157 -1.61 -13.64 8.96
C TYR A 157 -0.30 -14.39 8.68
N ARG A 158 0.45 -13.89 7.70
CA ARG A 158 1.77 -14.38 7.29
C ARG A 158 2.66 -13.19 6.98
N VAL A 159 3.97 -13.39 7.11
CA VAL A 159 4.98 -12.38 6.78
C VAL A 159 6.03 -13.04 5.91
N TYR A 160 6.35 -12.41 4.78
CA TYR A 160 7.35 -12.85 3.82
C TYR A 160 8.44 -11.77 3.67
N GLU A 161 9.59 -12.16 3.17
CA GLU A 161 10.73 -11.25 3.03
C GLU A 161 10.43 -10.14 2.02
N ASP A 162 9.93 -10.52 0.85
CA ASP A 162 9.59 -9.62 -0.26
C ASP A 162 8.55 -10.27 -1.21
N PRO A 163 8.16 -9.61 -2.30
CA PRO A 163 7.24 -10.20 -3.28
C PRO A 163 7.73 -11.49 -3.94
N ALA A 164 9.05 -11.72 -4.04
CA ALA A 164 9.57 -12.97 -4.61
C ALA A 164 9.35 -14.14 -3.65
N ASP A 165 9.59 -13.93 -2.36
CA ASP A 165 9.33 -14.92 -1.32
C ASP A 165 7.83 -15.22 -1.22
N LEU A 166 6.97 -14.20 -1.23
CA LEU A 166 5.52 -14.41 -1.29
C LEU A 166 5.11 -15.24 -2.53
N LEU A 167 5.68 -14.97 -3.70
CA LEU A 167 5.36 -15.71 -4.92
C LEU A 167 5.74 -17.18 -4.83
N LEU A 168 6.86 -17.51 -4.16
CA LEU A 168 7.27 -18.91 -3.91
C LEU A 168 6.28 -19.65 -3.00
N HIS A 169 5.60 -18.94 -2.11
CA HIS A 169 4.68 -19.50 -1.10
C HIS A 169 3.21 -19.07 -1.39
N ILE A 170 2.90 -18.76 -2.64
CA ILE A 170 1.59 -18.17 -3.01
C ILE A 170 0.39 -19.09 -2.66
N ASP A 171 0.61 -20.39 -2.59
CA ASP A 171 -0.38 -21.38 -2.19
C ASP A 171 -0.76 -21.30 -0.69
N GLU A 172 0.10 -20.80 0.16
CA GLU A 172 -0.20 -20.61 1.59
C GLU A 172 -1.25 -19.51 1.83
N VAL A 173 -1.43 -18.63 0.84
CA VAL A 173 -2.36 -17.50 0.92
C VAL A 173 -3.51 -17.60 -0.10
N GLY A 174 -3.75 -18.80 -0.63
CA GLY A 174 -4.88 -19.07 -1.53
C GLY A 174 -4.65 -18.67 -2.99
N GLY A 175 -3.40 -18.43 -3.40
CA GLY A 175 -3.07 -18.03 -4.78
C GLY A 175 -3.00 -19.18 -5.79
N ARG A 176 -3.29 -20.42 -5.40
CA ARG A 176 -3.45 -21.56 -6.31
C ARG A 176 -4.92 -21.74 -6.71
N ARG A 177 -5.12 -22.16 -7.94
CA ARG A 177 -6.36 -22.76 -8.41
C ARG A 177 -6.30 -24.29 -8.28
#